data_179ea908a7e86cbb00fbe1df54587d11
#
_entry.id   179ea908a7e86cbb00fbe1df54587d11
#
_cell.length_a   1.000
_cell.length_b   1.000
_cell.length_c   1.000
_cell.angle_alpha   90.00
_cell.angle_beta   90.00
_cell.angle_gamma   90.00
#
_symmetry.space_group_name_H-M   'P 1'
#
loop_
_entity.id
_entity.type
_entity.pdbx_description
1 polymer ?
#
loop_
_entity_poly.entity_id
_entity_poly.type
_entity_poly.pdbx_seq_one_letter_code
_entity_poly.pdbx_strand_id
1 'polypeptide(L)'
;MKKLSKLIGVAFMAAILFFATNVKAQTTPAKDFVLSLGIESGLPTGVAKLGTNFSLGGTARLQYGVTNDLAITFTAGGYHFFPKKIPGQDRRYQSYGELPIKAGVKEFFLPNVYVGGEIGVAFEKLEGPDWGPRRLDLSPNLGYATKHWDFGIHYDYLTHKEDHLGIFAVRVAYGFGL
;
A
#
# COMPACT_ATOMS: atom_id res chain seq x y z
N MET A 1 -20.63 -0.96 -16.28
CA MET A 1 -19.30 -0.99 -15.69
C MET A 1 -19.29 -1.00 -14.15
N LYS A 2 -20.16 -0.24 -13.45
CA LYS A 2 -20.22 -0.21 -11.95
C LYS A 2 -20.60 -1.55 -11.27
N LYS A 3 -21.26 -2.48 -11.94
CA LYS A 3 -21.62 -3.80 -11.38
C LYS A 3 -20.46 -4.79 -11.49
N LEU A 4 -19.61 -4.69 -12.51
CA LEU A 4 -18.48 -5.58 -12.74
C LEU A 4 -17.34 -5.34 -11.72
N SER A 5 -17.07 -4.08 -11.38
CA SER A 5 -16.07 -3.74 -10.36
C SER A 5 -16.44 -4.21 -8.95
N LYS A 6 -17.75 -4.19 -8.62
CA LYS A 6 -18.23 -4.75 -7.34
C LYS A 6 -18.11 -6.28 -7.29
N LEU A 7 -18.39 -6.96 -8.41
CA LEU A 7 -18.23 -8.42 -8.52
C LEU A 7 -16.75 -8.85 -8.40
N ILE A 8 -15.82 -8.10 -9.00
CA ILE A 8 -14.38 -8.35 -8.90
C ILE A 8 -13.91 -8.18 -7.46
N GLY A 9 -14.36 -7.14 -6.74
CA GLY A 9 -14.01 -6.93 -5.33
C GLY A 9 -14.55 -8.03 -4.41
N VAL A 10 -15.78 -8.50 -4.64
CA VAL A 10 -16.37 -9.61 -3.87
C VAL A 10 -15.69 -10.94 -4.20
N ALA A 11 -15.37 -11.19 -5.47
CA ALA A 11 -14.66 -12.40 -5.90
C ALA A 11 -13.22 -12.44 -5.35
N PHE A 12 -12.54 -11.30 -5.27
CA PHE A 12 -11.21 -11.19 -4.68
C PHE A 12 -11.22 -11.44 -3.16
N MET A 13 -12.22 -10.89 -2.44
CA MET A 13 -12.42 -11.18 -1.02
C MET A 13 -12.80 -12.64 -0.75
N ALA A 14 -13.64 -13.23 -1.59
CA ALA A 14 -14.01 -14.64 -1.48
C ALA A 14 -12.82 -15.56 -1.77
N ALA A 15 -11.97 -15.23 -2.74
CA ALA A 15 -10.76 -15.99 -3.04
C ALA A 15 -9.78 -15.99 -1.86
N ILE A 16 -9.60 -14.86 -1.16
CA ILE A 16 -8.75 -14.76 0.05
C ILE A 16 -9.26 -15.72 1.15
N LEU A 17 -10.57 -15.84 1.32
CA LEU A 17 -11.17 -16.73 2.33
C LEU A 17 -11.08 -18.23 1.97
N PHE A 18 -10.93 -18.59 0.71
CA PHE A 18 -10.89 -19.99 0.25
C PHE A 18 -9.49 -20.65 0.37
N PHE A 19 -8.42 -19.86 0.44
CA PHE A 19 -7.06 -20.37 0.54
C PHE A 19 -6.58 -20.60 1.98
N ALA A 20 -7.41 -20.37 2.98
CA ALA A 20 -7.12 -20.56 4.41
C ALA A 20 -7.08 -22.03 4.82
N THR A 21 -6.23 -22.86 4.22
CA THR A 21 -6.01 -24.24 4.66
C THR A 21 -4.54 -24.59 4.83
N ASN A 22 -4.09 -24.61 6.10
CA ASN A 22 -2.94 -25.40 6.59
C ASN A 22 -1.54 -25.07 6.07
N VAL A 23 -1.18 -23.83 5.95
CA VAL A 23 0.23 -23.45 5.74
C VAL A 23 0.80 -22.88 7.05
N LYS A 24 1.74 -23.57 7.66
CA LYS A 24 2.49 -23.04 8.82
C LYS A 24 3.51 -22.00 8.36
N ALA A 25 3.06 -20.81 8.03
CA ALA A 25 3.92 -19.68 7.67
C ALA A 25 3.83 -18.62 8.78
N GLN A 26 4.74 -18.69 9.73
CA GLN A 26 4.71 -17.82 10.90
C GLN A 26 5.61 -16.60 10.69
N THR A 27 5.02 -15.49 10.27
CA THR A 27 5.68 -14.18 10.34
C THR A 27 5.03 -13.27 11.39
N THR A 28 3.74 -13.48 11.66
CA THR A 28 3.03 -12.88 12.79
C THR A 28 2.25 -14.02 13.46
N PRO A 29 2.74 -14.61 14.55
CA PRO A 29 2.03 -15.67 15.25
C PRO A 29 0.62 -15.23 15.67
N ALA A 30 -0.31 -16.18 15.78
CA ALA A 30 -1.65 -15.89 16.26
C ALA A 30 -1.62 -15.19 17.62
N LYS A 31 -2.37 -14.11 17.77
CA LYS A 31 -2.48 -13.27 18.98
C LYS A 31 -1.25 -12.40 19.29
N ASP A 32 -0.26 -12.37 18.41
CA ASP A 32 0.91 -11.52 18.56
C ASP A 32 0.79 -10.24 17.73
N PHE A 33 1.51 -9.21 18.15
CA PHE A 33 1.66 -7.96 17.43
C PHE A 33 3.06 -7.85 16.83
N VAL A 34 3.14 -7.34 15.62
CA VAL A 34 4.39 -6.97 14.96
C VAL A 34 4.29 -5.54 14.47
N LEU A 35 5.21 -4.69 14.89
CA LEU A 35 5.42 -3.37 14.31
C LEU A 35 6.50 -3.44 13.25
N SER A 36 6.23 -3.03 12.03
CA SER A 36 7.25 -2.97 10.98
C SER A 36 7.47 -1.54 10.48
N LEU A 37 8.74 -1.20 10.29
CA LEU A 37 9.16 0.06 9.67
C LEU A 37 9.74 -0.23 8.30
N GLY A 38 9.28 0.45 7.28
CA GLY A 38 9.64 0.20 5.89
C GLY A 38 9.97 1.43 5.09
N ILE A 39 10.76 1.22 4.06
CA ILE A 39 10.99 2.18 2.98
C ILE A 39 10.23 1.69 1.76
N GLU A 40 9.60 2.61 1.06
CA GLU A 40 8.82 2.33 -0.14
C GLU A 40 9.23 3.24 -1.28
N SER A 41 9.36 2.65 -2.47
CA SER A 41 9.59 3.41 -3.70
C SER A 41 8.51 3.07 -4.71
N GLY A 42 7.90 4.08 -5.30
CA GLY A 42 6.76 3.94 -6.19
C GLY A 42 6.96 4.59 -7.56
N LEU A 43 6.37 3.97 -8.56
CA LEU A 43 6.27 4.49 -9.92
C LEU A 43 4.84 4.92 -10.17
N PRO A 44 4.58 6.23 -10.32
CA PRO A 44 3.26 6.74 -10.67
C PRO A 44 2.79 6.23 -12.02
N THR A 45 1.51 5.91 -12.12
CA THR A 45 0.83 5.45 -13.33
C THR A 45 -0.34 6.38 -13.66
N GLY A 46 -0.93 6.23 -14.85
CA GLY A 46 -2.05 7.08 -15.27
C GLY A 46 -1.68 8.56 -15.34
N VAL A 47 -2.55 9.42 -14.83
CA VAL A 47 -2.38 10.88 -14.88
C VAL A 47 -1.19 11.35 -14.02
N ALA A 48 -0.91 10.71 -12.89
CA ALA A 48 0.21 11.05 -12.02
C ALA A 48 1.57 10.94 -12.74
N LYS A 49 1.70 10.01 -13.69
CA LYS A 49 2.91 9.83 -14.51
C LYS A 49 3.26 11.04 -15.34
N LEU A 50 2.32 11.92 -15.66
CA LEU A 50 2.57 13.11 -16.50
C LEU A 50 3.48 14.11 -15.80
N GLY A 51 3.28 14.32 -14.50
CA GLY A 51 4.03 15.31 -13.72
C GLY A 51 5.12 14.75 -12.82
N THR A 52 5.15 13.43 -12.58
CA THR A 52 5.99 12.81 -11.55
C THR A 52 6.85 11.68 -12.13
N ASN A 53 8.10 11.60 -11.68
CA ASN A 53 9.03 10.53 -12.07
C ASN A 53 8.84 9.27 -11.21
N PHE A 54 8.98 9.44 -9.90
CA PHE A 54 8.88 8.38 -8.90
C PHE A 54 8.50 8.98 -7.55
N SER A 55 8.13 8.13 -6.62
CA SER A 55 7.94 8.49 -5.22
C SER A 55 8.89 7.70 -4.32
N LEU A 56 9.25 8.29 -3.19
CA LEU A 56 9.99 7.64 -2.13
C LEU A 56 9.35 8.01 -0.81
N GLY A 57 9.23 7.03 0.09
CA GLY A 57 8.60 7.26 1.38
C GLY A 57 8.99 6.25 2.43
N GLY A 58 8.44 6.45 3.61
CA GLY A 58 8.56 5.55 4.75
C GLY A 58 7.20 5.23 5.33
N THR A 59 7.04 3.98 5.80
CA THR A 59 5.81 3.49 6.40
C THR A 59 6.07 2.78 7.71
N ALA A 60 5.12 2.95 8.63
CA ALA A 60 4.98 2.13 9.83
C ALA A 60 3.72 1.28 9.67
N ARG A 61 3.84 -0.03 9.90
CA ARG A 61 2.72 -0.97 9.85
C ARG A 61 2.65 -1.77 11.13
N LEU A 62 1.52 -1.68 11.81
CA LEU A 62 1.16 -2.57 12.91
C LEU A 62 0.39 -3.75 12.33
N GLN A 63 0.77 -4.97 12.69
CA GLN A 63 0.10 -6.21 12.31
C GLN A 63 -0.34 -6.95 13.56
N TYR A 64 -1.54 -7.52 13.52
CA TYR A 64 -2.07 -8.41 14.56
C TYR A 64 -2.42 -9.76 13.93
N GLY A 65 -1.83 -10.83 14.41
CA GLY A 65 -2.12 -12.19 13.99
C GLY A 65 -3.48 -12.65 14.49
N VAL A 66 -4.44 -12.78 13.59
CA VAL A 66 -5.76 -13.36 13.89
C VAL A 66 -5.68 -14.86 13.96
N THR A 67 -4.99 -15.46 12.99
CA THR A 67 -4.59 -16.87 12.95
C THR A 67 -3.10 -16.96 12.62
N ASN A 68 -2.55 -18.16 12.46
CA ASN A 68 -1.17 -18.32 12.02
C ASN A 68 -0.92 -17.83 10.57
N ASP A 69 -1.98 -17.74 9.77
CA ASP A 69 -1.87 -17.41 8.36
C ASP A 69 -2.52 -16.06 8.02
N LEU A 70 -3.45 -15.56 8.86
CA LEU A 70 -4.20 -14.33 8.66
C LEU A 70 -3.79 -13.26 9.68
N ALA A 71 -3.43 -12.08 9.20
CA ALA A 71 -3.20 -10.90 10.03
C ALA A 71 -4.04 -9.70 9.57
N ILE A 72 -4.46 -8.90 10.55
CA ILE A 72 -5.00 -7.55 10.31
C ILE A 72 -3.83 -6.57 10.29
N THR A 73 -3.87 -5.60 9.39
CA THR A 73 -2.83 -4.59 9.24
C THR A 73 -3.39 -3.19 9.44
N PHE A 74 -2.58 -2.31 10.04
CA PHE A 74 -2.80 -0.87 10.09
C PHE A 74 -1.52 -0.19 9.67
N THR A 75 -1.57 0.58 8.56
CA THR A 75 -0.41 1.21 7.94
C THR A 75 -0.59 2.72 7.91
N ALA A 76 0.45 3.44 8.33
CA ALA A 76 0.56 4.89 8.16
C ALA A 76 1.94 5.23 7.61
N GLY A 77 2.04 6.27 6.80
CA GLY A 77 3.30 6.62 6.16
C GLY A 77 3.35 8.02 5.59
N GLY A 78 4.45 8.33 4.94
CA GLY A 78 4.62 9.56 4.21
C GLY A 78 5.48 9.35 2.98
N TYR A 79 5.04 9.91 1.86
CA TYR A 79 5.73 9.84 0.57
C TYR A 79 6.04 11.21 0.04
N HIS A 80 7.14 11.32 -0.66
CA HIS A 80 7.50 12.48 -1.46
C HIS A 80 7.53 12.09 -2.94
N PHE A 81 6.86 12.89 -3.77
CA PHE A 81 6.75 12.68 -5.22
C PHE A 81 7.69 13.64 -5.94
N PHE A 82 8.66 13.06 -6.67
CA PHE A 82 9.70 13.81 -7.36
C PHE A 82 9.23 14.24 -8.74
N PRO A 83 9.15 15.57 -9.01
CA PRO A 83 8.55 16.10 -10.22
C PRO A 83 9.45 15.95 -11.44
N LYS A 84 8.83 15.80 -12.61
CA LYS A 84 9.48 15.86 -13.92
C LYS A 84 9.82 17.29 -14.32
N LYS A 85 10.78 17.43 -15.24
CA LYS A 85 10.97 18.67 -15.98
C LYS A 85 9.82 18.88 -16.96
N ILE A 86 9.37 20.13 -17.11
CA ILE A 86 8.37 20.52 -18.11
C ILE A 86 9.04 20.50 -19.47
N PRO A 87 8.50 19.79 -20.49
CA PRO A 87 9.10 19.75 -21.82
C PRO A 87 9.28 21.15 -22.40
N GLY A 88 10.48 21.43 -22.88
CA GLY A 88 10.81 22.74 -23.49
C GLY A 88 11.02 23.91 -22.51
N GLN A 89 11.00 23.66 -21.22
CA GLN A 89 11.23 24.67 -20.18
C GLN A 89 12.29 24.22 -19.19
N ASP A 90 13.04 25.15 -18.63
CA ASP A 90 14.00 24.88 -17.55
C ASP A 90 13.32 24.89 -16.15
N ARG A 91 12.04 24.53 -16.12
CA ARG A 91 11.19 24.44 -14.92
C ARG A 91 10.73 22.99 -14.69
N ARG A 92 10.40 22.66 -13.44
CA ARG A 92 9.80 21.38 -13.06
C ARG A 92 8.33 21.58 -12.71
N TYR A 93 7.55 20.49 -12.80
CA TYR A 93 6.24 20.44 -12.18
C TYR A 93 6.38 20.62 -10.66
N GLN A 94 5.28 20.89 -9.99
CA GLN A 94 5.27 21.05 -8.55
C GLN A 94 5.48 19.68 -7.86
N SER A 95 6.33 19.63 -6.84
CA SER A 95 6.43 18.46 -5.98
C SER A 95 5.25 18.40 -5.01
N TYR A 96 4.89 17.21 -4.58
CA TYR A 96 3.88 17.04 -3.53
C TYR A 96 4.24 15.86 -2.63
N GLY A 97 3.67 15.87 -1.45
CA GLY A 97 3.74 14.77 -0.50
C GLY A 97 2.39 14.06 -0.37
N GLU A 98 2.42 12.87 0.19
CA GLU A 98 1.22 12.09 0.50
C GLU A 98 1.38 11.43 1.87
N LEU A 99 0.33 11.47 2.67
CA LEU A 99 0.24 10.83 3.98
C LEU A 99 -0.91 9.81 3.95
N PRO A 100 -0.66 8.53 3.63
CA PRO A 100 -1.66 7.49 3.67
C PRO A 100 -1.88 6.99 5.10
N ILE A 101 -3.13 6.66 5.42
CA ILE A 101 -3.56 5.90 6.59
C ILE A 101 -4.48 4.79 6.08
N LYS A 102 -4.06 3.54 6.21
CA LYS A 102 -4.73 2.36 5.64
C LYS A 102 -4.94 1.28 6.70
N ALA A 103 -6.02 0.53 6.58
CA ALA A 103 -6.25 -0.71 7.31
C ALA A 103 -6.54 -1.83 6.32
N GLY A 104 -6.19 -3.06 6.67
CA GLY A 104 -6.38 -4.17 5.75
C GLY A 104 -6.12 -5.52 6.36
N VAL A 105 -5.96 -6.50 5.48
CA VAL A 105 -5.70 -7.89 5.82
C VAL A 105 -4.52 -8.41 4.99
N LYS A 106 -3.82 -9.38 5.55
CA LYS A 106 -2.68 -10.07 4.97
C LYS A 106 -2.83 -11.55 5.23
N GLU A 107 -2.90 -12.35 4.18
CA GLU A 107 -3.10 -13.80 4.23
C GLU A 107 -1.91 -14.52 3.62
N PHE A 108 -1.32 -15.45 4.37
CA PHE A 108 -0.22 -16.30 3.91
C PHE A 108 -0.80 -17.56 3.28
N PHE A 109 -0.62 -17.74 2.00
CA PHE A 109 -1.08 -18.91 1.23
C PHE A 109 0.03 -19.92 0.91
N LEU A 110 1.30 -19.52 1.10
CA LEU A 110 2.50 -20.37 1.06
C LEU A 110 3.43 -19.96 2.19
N PRO A 111 4.42 -20.81 2.57
CA PRO A 111 5.44 -20.40 3.52
C PRO A 111 6.08 -19.08 3.13
N ASN A 112 5.93 -18.07 3.99
CA ASN A 112 6.47 -16.72 3.80
C ASN A 112 5.87 -15.88 2.64
N VAL A 113 4.98 -16.43 1.79
CA VAL A 113 4.36 -15.68 0.69
C VAL A 113 2.93 -15.31 1.07
N TYR A 114 2.61 -14.04 0.94
CA TYR A 114 1.30 -13.52 1.28
C TYR A 114 0.66 -12.73 0.14
N VAL A 115 -0.65 -12.70 0.16
CA VAL A 115 -1.49 -11.74 -0.57
C VAL A 115 -2.23 -10.89 0.47
N GLY A 116 -2.52 -9.66 0.13
CA GLY A 116 -3.27 -8.78 1.02
C GLY A 116 -3.97 -7.66 0.29
N GLY A 117 -4.69 -6.89 1.06
CA GLY A 117 -5.34 -5.68 0.57
C GLY A 117 -5.57 -4.71 1.72
N GLU A 118 -5.30 -3.46 1.45
CA GLU A 118 -5.53 -2.37 2.39
C GLU A 118 -6.48 -1.35 1.77
N ILE A 119 -7.29 -0.73 2.59
CA ILE A 119 -8.17 0.38 2.24
C ILE A 119 -7.93 1.53 3.22
N GLY A 120 -7.94 2.74 2.72
CA GLY A 120 -7.70 3.90 3.57
C GLY A 120 -7.91 5.22 2.89
N VAL A 121 -7.28 6.22 3.45
CA VAL A 121 -7.31 7.60 2.96
C VAL A 121 -5.89 8.11 2.84
N ALA A 122 -5.59 8.71 1.70
CA ALA A 122 -4.36 9.44 1.46
C ALA A 122 -4.62 10.94 1.48
N PHE A 123 -3.83 11.67 2.25
CA PHE A 123 -3.88 13.12 2.37
C PHE A 123 -2.75 13.69 1.52
N GLU A 124 -3.09 14.47 0.50
CA GLU A 124 -2.09 15.16 -0.30
C GLU A 124 -1.56 16.38 0.44
N LYS A 125 -0.25 16.60 0.42
CA LYS A 125 0.43 17.79 0.91
C LYS A 125 1.08 18.50 -0.25
N LEU A 126 0.50 19.62 -0.63
CA LEU A 126 1.04 20.50 -1.66
C LEU A 126 2.17 21.38 -1.11
N GLU A 127 2.95 22.00 -1.99
CA GLU A 127 3.88 23.05 -1.58
C GLU A 127 3.10 24.24 -1.04
N GLY A 128 3.40 24.62 0.22
CA GLY A 128 2.70 25.68 0.94
C GLY A 128 1.95 25.21 2.18
N PRO A 129 1.16 26.08 2.82
CA PRO A 129 0.45 25.76 4.06
C PRO A 129 -0.74 24.81 3.84
N ASP A 130 -1.29 24.78 2.64
CA ASP A 130 -2.56 24.11 2.35
C ASP A 130 -2.39 22.59 2.14
N TRP A 131 -3.44 21.85 2.51
CA TRP A 131 -3.60 20.45 2.20
C TRP A 131 -4.40 20.32 0.90
N GLY A 132 -3.98 19.40 0.05
CA GLY A 132 -4.72 18.99 -1.13
C GLY A 132 -5.93 18.12 -0.81
N PRO A 133 -6.55 17.53 -1.83
CA PRO A 133 -7.71 16.68 -1.66
C PRO A 133 -7.37 15.41 -0.87
N ARG A 134 -8.39 14.86 -0.20
CA ARG A 134 -8.31 13.51 0.37
C ARG A 134 -8.72 12.51 -0.70
N ARG A 135 -7.93 11.45 -0.86
CA ARG A 135 -8.21 10.37 -1.79
C ARG A 135 -8.53 9.09 -1.05
N LEU A 136 -9.52 8.36 -1.53
CA LEU A 136 -9.71 6.97 -1.13
C LEU A 136 -8.55 6.17 -1.75
N ASP A 137 -7.89 5.37 -0.93
CA ASP A 137 -6.76 4.52 -1.31
C ASP A 137 -7.17 3.05 -1.20
N LEU A 138 -7.06 2.32 -2.31
CA LEU A 138 -7.23 0.87 -2.38
C LEU A 138 -5.90 0.26 -2.79
N SER A 139 -5.35 -0.61 -1.96
CA SER A 139 -3.98 -1.08 -2.08
C SER A 139 -3.88 -2.61 -2.01
N PRO A 140 -4.19 -3.34 -3.11
CA PRO A 140 -3.84 -4.75 -3.21
C PRO A 140 -2.33 -4.93 -3.15
N ASN A 141 -1.89 -5.97 -2.45
CA ASN A 141 -0.47 -6.23 -2.23
C ASN A 141 -0.15 -7.73 -2.28
N LEU A 142 1.08 -8.03 -2.62
CA LEU A 142 1.68 -9.35 -2.65
C LEU A 142 3.10 -9.25 -2.10
N GLY A 143 3.55 -10.24 -1.33
CA GLY A 143 4.90 -10.16 -0.82
C GLY A 143 5.43 -11.45 -0.22
N TYR A 144 6.66 -11.33 0.24
CA TYR A 144 7.41 -12.37 0.94
C TYR A 144 7.86 -11.81 2.28
N ALA A 145 7.48 -12.46 3.36
CA ALA A 145 7.85 -12.03 4.70
C ALA A 145 8.51 -13.17 5.47
N THR A 146 9.57 -12.84 6.19
CA THR A 146 10.25 -13.70 7.15
C THR A 146 9.92 -13.22 8.57
N LYS A 147 10.58 -13.79 9.58
CA LYS A 147 10.41 -13.35 10.97
C LYS A 147 10.67 -11.84 11.17
N HIS A 148 11.60 -11.27 10.40
CA HIS A 148 12.01 -9.86 10.57
C HIS A 148 11.88 -9.02 9.30
N TRP A 149 11.96 -9.62 8.13
CA TRP A 149 11.93 -8.88 6.86
C TRP A 149 10.63 -9.09 6.11
N ASP A 150 10.11 -8.01 5.55
CA ASP A 150 8.92 -7.99 4.71
C ASP A 150 9.24 -7.28 3.40
N PHE A 151 9.19 -8.02 2.30
CA PHE A 151 9.38 -7.55 0.94
C PHE A 151 8.04 -7.63 0.22
N GLY A 152 7.49 -6.50 -0.19
CA GLY A 152 6.19 -6.44 -0.82
C GLY A 152 6.17 -5.59 -2.06
N ILE A 153 5.23 -5.89 -2.93
CA ILE A 153 4.80 -5.02 -4.01
C ILE A 153 3.33 -4.69 -3.78
N HIS A 154 2.93 -3.49 -4.13
CA HIS A 154 1.54 -3.08 -4.04
C HIS A 154 1.19 -2.09 -5.15
N TYR A 155 -0.10 -1.93 -5.37
CA TYR A 155 -0.62 -0.95 -6.29
C TYR A 155 -1.64 -0.08 -5.55
N ASP A 156 -1.29 1.17 -5.29
CA ASP A 156 -2.21 2.12 -4.70
C ASP A 156 -3.10 2.71 -5.80
N TYR A 157 -4.40 2.46 -5.69
CA TYR A 157 -5.43 3.07 -6.50
C TYR A 157 -6.09 4.19 -5.71
N LEU A 158 -5.70 5.41 -6.03
CA LEU A 158 -6.12 6.62 -5.36
C LEU A 158 -7.23 7.29 -6.16
N THR A 159 -8.39 7.49 -5.55
CA THR A 159 -9.54 8.09 -6.22
C THR A 159 -10.14 9.25 -5.46
N HIS A 160 -10.46 10.32 -6.17
CA HIS A 160 -11.20 11.47 -5.68
C HIS A 160 -12.13 11.97 -6.77
N LYS A 161 -13.47 11.87 -6.54
CA LYS A 161 -14.50 12.20 -7.53
C LYS A 161 -14.29 11.44 -8.85
N GLU A 162 -13.92 12.13 -9.92
CA GLU A 162 -13.68 11.58 -11.25
C GLU A 162 -12.19 11.34 -11.56
N ASP A 163 -11.29 11.83 -10.69
CA ASP A 163 -9.84 11.69 -10.84
C ASP A 163 -9.32 10.41 -10.19
N HIS A 164 -8.44 9.72 -10.91
CA HIS A 164 -7.75 8.55 -10.38
C HIS A 164 -6.25 8.66 -10.63
N LEU A 165 -5.49 8.31 -9.61
CA LEU A 165 -4.04 8.16 -9.65
C LEU A 165 -3.70 6.70 -9.34
N GLY A 166 -2.65 6.19 -9.96
CA GLY A 166 -2.13 4.87 -9.63
C GLY A 166 -0.66 4.96 -9.27
N ILE A 167 -0.23 4.15 -8.31
CA ILE A 167 1.18 4.04 -7.91
C ILE A 167 1.50 2.56 -7.78
N PHE A 168 2.43 2.07 -8.60
CA PHE A 168 3.01 0.76 -8.39
C PHE A 168 4.24 0.91 -7.51
N ALA A 169 4.26 0.27 -6.35
CA ALA A 169 5.32 0.46 -5.37
C ALA A 169 5.92 -0.86 -4.88
N VAL A 170 7.17 -0.76 -4.45
CA VAL A 170 7.93 -1.81 -3.78
C VAL A 170 8.19 -1.36 -2.35
N ARG A 171 7.98 -2.26 -1.41
CA ARG A 171 8.21 -2.06 0.03
C ARG A 171 9.28 -3.00 0.54
N VAL A 172 10.21 -2.47 1.33
CA VAL A 172 11.16 -3.26 2.14
C VAL A 172 11.04 -2.79 3.58
N ALA A 173 10.72 -3.70 4.49
CA ALA A 173 10.50 -3.35 5.89
C ALA A 173 11.13 -4.34 6.86
N TYR A 174 11.44 -3.84 8.05
CA TYR A 174 11.91 -4.64 9.17
C TYR A 174 10.84 -4.66 10.27
N GLY A 175 10.52 -5.87 10.75
CA GLY A 175 9.51 -6.14 11.76
C GLY A 175 10.10 -6.41 13.14
N PHE A 176 9.49 -5.81 14.15
CA PHE A 176 9.75 -5.97 15.57
C PHE A 176 8.55 -6.66 16.20
N GLY A 177 8.74 -7.84 16.79
CA GLY A 177 7.73 -8.48 17.64
C GLY A 177 7.52 -7.64 18.91
N LEU A 178 6.29 -7.44 19.32
CA LEU A 178 5.89 -6.69 20.50
C LEU A 178 5.42 -7.62 21.62
#